data_3933b88bd6067faaff1b65d1366306dc
#
_entry.id   3933b88bd6067faaff1b65d1366306dc
#
_cell.length_a   1.000
_cell.length_b   1.000
_cell.length_c   1.000
_cell.angle_alpha   90.00
_cell.angle_beta   90.00
_cell.angle_gamma   90.00
#
_symmetry.space_group_name_H-M   'P 1'
#
loop_
_entity.id
_entity.type
_entity.pdbx_description
1 polymer ?
#
loop_
_entity_poly.entity_id
_entity_poly.type
_entity_poly.pdbx_seq_one_letter_code
_entity_poly.pdbx_strand_id
1 'polypeptide(L)'
;MSNNTEKNETFITVTTEIAKTSLLLSINSTMHVPVPVELPSKSRKLTSGEIALARLIFKDSIPYEKVRIVRGGLLGIPNHSRNAMTPYGKIHLPIEAYDLIKDFSNSSLKEYEESCSWFIHEMTHVWQYFAMDLSVACRGVRLALIGGYSEEDKSGRLMAYAYDLLGIDKGKEFKDFNIEQQADIVRHYYLVKYHTAYVLARPTLNYLMNQQANRILVLRDFLK
;
A
#
# COMPACT_ATOMS: atom_id res chain seq x y z
N MET A 1 -7.65 16.41 35.98
CA MET A 1 -6.66 16.13 34.94
C MET A 1 -6.04 14.77 35.23
N SER A 2 -6.74 13.72 35.03
CA SER A 2 -6.22 12.35 35.32
C SER A 2 -7.19 11.31 34.73
N ASN A 3 -7.23 11.15 33.41
CA ASN A 3 -7.99 10.03 32.80
C ASN A 3 -7.52 9.67 31.36
N ASN A 4 -6.40 10.21 30.88
CA ASN A 4 -5.93 9.89 29.52
C ASN A 4 -4.73 8.91 29.46
N THR A 5 -4.09 8.61 30.59
CA THR A 5 -2.92 7.75 30.63
C THR A 5 -3.27 6.26 30.69
N GLU A 6 -4.36 5.90 31.38
CA GLU A 6 -4.76 4.49 31.54
C GLU A 6 -5.28 3.83 30.25
N LYS A 7 -5.92 4.59 29.35
CA LYS A 7 -6.45 4.02 28.09
C LYS A 7 -5.36 3.63 27.10
N ASN A 8 -4.23 4.36 27.09
CA ASN A 8 -3.13 4.08 26.16
C ASN A 8 -2.30 2.85 26.60
N GLU A 9 -2.11 2.65 27.91
CA GLU A 9 -1.39 1.48 28.40
C GLU A 9 -2.14 0.18 28.15
N THR A 10 -3.47 0.18 28.24
CA THR A 10 -4.29 -1.00 27.98
C THR A 10 -4.24 -1.43 26.52
N PHE A 11 -4.19 -0.48 25.57
CA PHE A 11 -4.11 -0.79 24.13
C PHE A 11 -2.75 -1.36 23.71
N ILE A 12 -1.66 -0.85 24.27
CA ILE A 12 -0.31 -1.34 24.00
C ILE A 12 -0.11 -2.74 24.59
N THR A 13 -0.66 -2.99 25.77
CA THR A 13 -0.55 -4.28 26.44
C THR A 13 -1.30 -5.38 25.70
N VAL A 14 -2.51 -5.09 25.19
CA VAL A 14 -3.33 -6.07 24.45
C VAL A 14 -2.69 -6.43 23.09
N THR A 15 -2.12 -5.47 22.36
CA THR A 15 -1.44 -5.75 21.09
C THR A 15 -0.14 -6.52 21.27
N THR A 16 0.59 -6.28 22.34
CA THR A 16 1.83 -7.01 22.66
C THR A 16 1.56 -8.45 23.10
N GLU A 17 0.48 -8.68 23.83
CA GLU A 17 0.03 -10.00 24.25
C GLU A 17 -0.47 -10.84 23.06
N ILE A 18 -1.23 -10.24 22.14
CA ILE A 18 -1.71 -10.95 20.92
C ILE A 18 -0.53 -11.35 20.04
N ALA A 19 0.47 -10.48 19.87
CA ALA A 19 1.66 -10.79 19.09
C ALA A 19 2.51 -11.89 19.76
N LYS A 20 2.65 -11.88 21.08
CA LYS A 20 3.36 -12.91 21.84
C LYS A 20 2.63 -14.26 21.82
N THR A 21 1.31 -14.26 21.94
CA THR A 21 0.50 -15.48 21.89
C THR A 21 0.54 -16.13 20.52
N SER A 22 0.53 -15.35 19.43
CA SER A 22 0.68 -15.86 18.06
C SER A 22 2.07 -16.45 17.80
N LEU A 23 3.12 -15.89 18.38
CA LEU A 23 4.49 -16.37 18.22
C LEU A 23 4.76 -17.63 19.06
N LEU A 24 4.16 -17.75 20.24
CA LEU A 24 4.29 -18.93 21.12
C LEU A 24 3.47 -20.13 20.63
N LEU A 25 2.35 -19.91 19.92
CA LEU A 25 1.55 -20.99 19.34
C LEU A 25 2.23 -21.67 18.14
N SER A 26 3.22 -21.02 17.52
CA SER A 26 3.98 -21.62 16.41
C SER A 26 5.12 -22.55 16.86
N ILE A 27 5.42 -22.65 18.15
CA ILE A 27 6.58 -23.39 18.66
C ILE A 27 6.21 -24.74 19.35
N ASN A 28 4.99 -24.88 19.83
CA ASN A 28 4.61 -26.13 20.52
C ASN A 28 3.13 -26.45 20.34
N SER A 29 2.75 -27.18 19.33
CA SER A 29 1.63 -28.11 19.44
C SER A 29 1.33 -28.86 18.14
N THR A 30 1.50 -30.14 18.12
CA THR A 30 0.80 -31.12 17.27
C THR A 30 -0.69 -31.26 17.70
N MET A 31 -1.35 -30.19 18.04
CA MET A 31 -2.80 -30.21 18.19
C MET A 31 -3.44 -29.86 16.87
N HIS A 32 -4.23 -30.78 16.33
CA HIS A 32 -5.19 -30.53 15.26
C HIS A 32 -6.21 -29.50 15.75
N VAL A 33 -5.85 -28.22 15.65
CA VAL A 33 -6.83 -27.12 15.70
C VAL A 33 -7.62 -27.25 14.41
N PRO A 34 -8.96 -27.40 14.44
CA PRO A 34 -9.75 -27.37 13.22
C PRO A 34 -9.44 -26.03 12.55
N VAL A 35 -8.78 -26.10 11.38
CA VAL A 35 -8.57 -24.93 10.52
C VAL A 35 -9.95 -24.31 10.30
N PRO A 36 -10.20 -23.04 10.66
CA PRO A 36 -11.46 -22.41 10.34
C PRO A 36 -11.69 -22.61 8.85
N VAL A 37 -12.83 -23.18 8.48
CA VAL A 37 -13.24 -23.27 7.09
C VAL A 37 -13.40 -21.83 6.62
N GLU A 38 -12.32 -21.25 6.04
CA GLU A 38 -12.40 -19.96 5.38
C GLU A 38 -13.47 -20.09 4.30
N LEU A 39 -14.59 -19.40 4.48
CA LEU A 39 -15.50 -19.13 3.39
C LEU A 39 -14.64 -18.55 2.25
N PRO A 40 -14.72 -19.11 1.03
CA PRO A 40 -13.83 -18.69 -0.05
C PRO A 40 -13.93 -17.17 -0.20
N SER A 41 -12.83 -16.48 0.10
CA SER A 41 -12.76 -15.04 -0.04
C SER A 41 -13.06 -14.73 -1.50
N LYS A 42 -14.10 -13.93 -1.78
CA LYS A 42 -14.38 -13.50 -3.15
C LYS A 42 -13.14 -12.82 -3.68
N SER A 43 -12.57 -13.35 -4.75
CA SER A 43 -11.42 -12.76 -5.42
C SER A 43 -11.65 -12.75 -6.93
N ARG A 44 -11.00 -11.79 -7.61
CA ARG A 44 -11.02 -11.69 -9.06
C ARG A 44 -9.62 -11.50 -9.63
N LYS A 45 -9.44 -11.86 -10.89
CA LYS A 45 -8.27 -11.47 -11.68
C LYS A 45 -8.32 -9.97 -11.99
N LEU A 46 -7.18 -9.43 -12.42
CA LEU A 46 -7.16 -8.11 -13.04
C LEU A 46 -7.97 -8.13 -14.34
N THR A 47 -8.64 -7.02 -14.63
CA THR A 47 -9.27 -6.80 -15.94
C THR A 47 -8.19 -6.48 -16.99
N SER A 48 -8.54 -6.57 -18.28
CA SER A 48 -7.63 -6.13 -19.35
C SER A 48 -7.26 -4.66 -19.26
N GLY A 49 -8.19 -3.82 -18.80
CA GLY A 49 -7.97 -2.40 -18.57
C GLY A 49 -7.00 -2.14 -17.40
N GLU A 50 -7.17 -2.86 -16.29
CA GLU A 50 -6.25 -2.79 -15.15
C GLU A 50 -4.83 -3.26 -15.52
N ILE A 51 -4.70 -4.30 -16.34
CA ILE A 51 -3.41 -4.76 -16.85
C ILE A 51 -2.78 -3.69 -17.74
N ALA A 52 -3.55 -3.09 -18.67
CA ALA A 52 -3.07 -2.02 -19.52
C ALA A 52 -2.62 -0.80 -18.68
N LEU A 53 -3.40 -0.43 -17.67
CA LEU A 53 -3.06 0.64 -16.73
C LEU A 53 -1.75 0.36 -15.99
N ALA A 54 -1.59 -0.82 -15.42
CA ALA A 54 -0.37 -1.21 -14.71
C ALA A 54 0.86 -1.27 -15.64
N ARG A 55 0.71 -1.71 -16.88
CA ARG A 55 1.78 -1.76 -17.88
C ARG A 55 2.36 -0.40 -18.26
N LEU A 56 1.64 0.69 -18.05
CA LEU A 56 2.17 2.05 -18.24
C LEU A 56 3.42 2.29 -17.37
N ILE A 57 3.47 1.65 -16.21
CA ILE A 57 4.53 1.80 -15.20
C ILE A 57 5.42 0.56 -15.13
N PHE A 58 4.83 -0.62 -14.98
CA PHE A 58 5.55 -1.86 -14.64
C PHE A 58 5.92 -2.70 -15.86
N LYS A 59 5.50 -2.30 -17.07
CA LYS A 59 5.74 -3.05 -18.31
C LYS A 59 5.38 -4.55 -18.14
N ASP A 60 6.31 -5.44 -18.39
CA ASP A 60 6.14 -6.89 -18.23
C ASP A 60 6.89 -7.47 -17.00
N SER A 61 7.28 -6.60 -16.05
CA SER A 61 7.99 -7.02 -14.83
C SER A 61 7.09 -7.73 -13.78
N ILE A 62 5.78 -7.76 -14.00
CA ILE A 62 4.81 -8.40 -13.10
C ILE A 62 4.12 -9.57 -13.86
N PRO A 63 4.00 -10.75 -13.25
CA PRO A 63 3.19 -11.84 -13.79
C PRO A 63 1.70 -11.56 -13.52
N TYR A 64 1.07 -10.71 -14.35
CA TYR A 64 -0.30 -10.19 -14.15
C TYR A 64 -1.36 -11.29 -14.00
N GLU A 65 -1.16 -12.44 -14.62
CA GLU A 65 -2.07 -13.60 -14.52
C GLU A 65 -2.11 -14.20 -13.11
N LYS A 66 -1.09 -13.95 -12.29
CA LYS A 66 -1.00 -14.40 -10.88
C LYS A 66 -1.62 -13.40 -9.90
N VAL A 67 -1.76 -12.15 -10.30
CA VAL A 67 -2.31 -11.10 -9.42
C VAL A 67 -3.79 -11.32 -9.17
N ARG A 68 -4.24 -11.08 -7.96
CA ARG A 68 -5.65 -11.18 -7.55
C ARG A 68 -6.03 -9.94 -6.76
N ILE A 69 -7.24 -9.46 -7.00
CA ILE A 69 -7.91 -8.51 -6.11
C ILE A 69 -8.86 -9.31 -5.23
N VAL A 70 -8.72 -9.17 -3.93
CA VAL A 70 -9.41 -9.95 -2.90
C VAL A 70 -10.35 -9.05 -2.12
N ARG A 71 -11.55 -9.54 -1.82
CA ARG A 71 -12.57 -8.84 -1.04
C ARG A 71 -12.31 -9.00 0.44
N GLY A 72 -12.04 -7.91 1.15
CA GLY A 72 -11.78 -7.89 2.58
C GLY A 72 -10.31 -8.06 2.94
N GLY A 73 -10.02 -7.90 4.23
CA GLY A 73 -8.68 -7.93 4.79
C GLY A 73 -8.04 -9.31 4.81
N LEU A 74 -6.75 -9.33 5.12
CA LEU A 74 -5.98 -10.56 5.29
C LEU A 74 -6.38 -11.25 6.59
N LEU A 75 -6.69 -12.56 6.54
CA LEU A 75 -7.00 -13.40 7.71
C LEU A 75 -8.11 -12.82 8.62
N GLY A 76 -9.09 -12.14 8.04
CA GLY A 76 -10.17 -11.53 8.81
C GLY A 76 -9.79 -10.26 9.56
N ILE A 77 -8.57 -9.75 9.38
CA ILE A 77 -8.19 -8.42 9.89
C ILE A 77 -9.05 -7.39 9.14
N PRO A 78 -9.86 -6.58 9.85
CA PRO A 78 -10.69 -5.59 9.18
C PRO A 78 -9.80 -4.58 8.43
N ASN A 79 -10.00 -4.46 7.13
CA ASN A 79 -9.50 -3.30 6.41
C ASN A 79 -10.42 -2.13 6.77
N HIS A 80 -9.90 -1.18 7.53
CA HIS A 80 -10.60 0.07 7.75
C HIS A 80 -10.76 0.82 6.41
N SER A 81 -11.87 1.46 6.24
CA SER A 81 -12.57 1.94 5.05
C SER A 81 -11.78 2.50 3.84
N ARG A 82 -10.47 2.68 3.91
CA ARG A 82 -9.66 3.19 2.79
C ARG A 82 -8.27 2.54 2.65
N ASN A 83 -7.93 1.55 3.46
CA ASN A 83 -6.60 0.95 3.42
C ASN A 83 -6.66 -0.41 2.73
N ALA A 84 -6.06 -0.53 1.57
CA ALA A 84 -5.76 -1.83 0.99
C ALA A 84 -4.54 -2.44 1.66
N MET A 85 -4.35 -3.73 1.47
CA MET A 85 -3.18 -4.47 1.93
C MET A 85 -2.74 -5.40 0.80
N THR A 86 -1.46 -5.40 0.46
CA THR A 86 -0.96 -6.21 -0.65
C THR A 86 0.10 -7.23 -0.22
N PRO A 87 -0.27 -8.19 0.64
CA PRO A 87 0.62 -9.30 0.99
C PRO A 87 0.71 -10.31 -0.15
N TYR A 88 1.90 -10.86 -0.37
CA TYR A 88 2.11 -12.00 -1.28
C TYR A 88 1.59 -11.76 -2.72
N GLY A 89 1.66 -10.53 -3.21
CA GLY A 89 1.22 -10.17 -4.56
C GLY A 89 -0.30 -10.21 -4.78
N LYS A 90 -1.11 -10.18 -3.72
CA LYS A 90 -2.58 -10.11 -3.76
C LYS A 90 -3.04 -8.81 -3.13
N ILE A 91 -3.89 -8.06 -3.84
CA ILE A 91 -4.44 -6.79 -3.38
C ILE A 91 -5.73 -7.05 -2.62
N HIS A 92 -5.71 -6.91 -1.30
CA HIS A 92 -6.86 -7.02 -0.42
C HIS A 92 -7.51 -5.65 -0.27
N LEU A 93 -8.70 -5.48 -0.86
CA LEU A 93 -9.46 -4.24 -0.76
C LEU A 93 -10.45 -4.28 0.40
N PRO A 94 -10.76 -3.12 1.02
CA PRO A 94 -11.96 -2.98 1.83
C PRO A 94 -13.18 -3.52 1.10
N ILE A 95 -14.12 -4.11 1.85
CA ILE A 95 -15.31 -4.75 1.29
C ILE A 95 -16.07 -3.79 0.38
N GLU A 96 -16.29 -2.56 0.84
CA GLU A 96 -17.02 -1.53 0.12
C GLU A 96 -16.30 -1.13 -1.17
N ALA A 97 -14.98 -0.97 -1.11
CA ALA A 97 -14.18 -0.62 -2.29
C ALA A 97 -14.20 -1.76 -3.32
N TYR A 98 -14.07 -3.02 -2.90
CA TYR A 98 -14.17 -4.17 -3.80
C TYR A 98 -15.54 -4.28 -4.46
N ASP A 99 -16.61 -4.02 -3.69
CA ASP A 99 -17.98 -4.11 -4.19
C ASP A 99 -18.33 -2.93 -5.12
N LEU A 100 -17.73 -1.76 -4.93
CA LEU A 100 -17.92 -0.56 -5.75
C LEU A 100 -17.03 -0.57 -7.01
N ILE A 101 -15.73 -0.83 -6.85
CA ILE A 101 -14.74 -0.72 -7.93
C ILE A 101 -14.55 -2.09 -8.59
N LYS A 102 -15.23 -2.30 -9.71
CA LYS A 102 -15.10 -3.55 -10.50
C LYS A 102 -13.92 -3.52 -11.47
N ASP A 103 -13.48 -2.32 -11.84
CA ASP A 103 -12.37 -2.05 -12.75
C ASP A 103 -11.79 -0.67 -12.45
N PHE A 104 -10.54 -0.62 -12.01
CA PHE A 104 -9.84 0.63 -11.72
C PHE A 104 -9.54 1.47 -12.97
N SER A 105 -9.58 0.87 -14.16
CA SER A 105 -9.38 1.58 -15.43
C SER A 105 -10.66 2.25 -15.97
N ASN A 106 -11.79 2.08 -15.29
CA ASN A 106 -13.06 2.65 -15.72
C ASN A 106 -13.12 4.16 -15.47
N SER A 107 -12.98 4.96 -16.54
CA SER A 107 -13.01 6.43 -16.47
C SER A 107 -14.35 7.04 -16.00
N SER A 108 -15.40 6.23 -15.86
CA SER A 108 -16.67 6.65 -15.27
C SER A 108 -16.71 6.61 -13.75
N LEU A 109 -15.66 6.17 -13.08
CA LEU A 109 -15.56 6.23 -11.62
C LEU A 109 -15.57 7.69 -11.15
N LYS A 110 -16.31 7.97 -10.09
CA LYS A 110 -16.45 9.32 -9.52
C LYS A 110 -15.12 9.98 -9.18
N GLU A 111 -14.16 9.20 -8.70
CA GLU A 111 -12.81 9.64 -8.32
C GLU A 111 -11.79 8.81 -9.11
N TYR A 112 -11.90 8.89 -10.45
CA TYR A 112 -11.15 8.03 -11.36
C TYR A 112 -9.64 8.15 -11.16
N GLU A 113 -9.11 9.39 -11.14
CA GLU A 113 -7.67 9.63 -11.02
C GLU A 113 -7.12 9.16 -9.67
N GLU A 114 -7.89 9.34 -8.59
CA GLU A 114 -7.52 8.83 -7.27
C GLU A 114 -7.57 7.31 -7.24
N SER A 115 -8.62 6.71 -7.81
CA SER A 115 -8.77 5.26 -7.90
C SER A 115 -7.64 4.62 -8.70
N CYS A 116 -7.32 5.17 -9.88
CA CYS A 116 -6.17 4.71 -10.69
C CYS A 116 -4.86 4.84 -9.91
N SER A 117 -4.65 5.98 -9.26
CA SER A 117 -3.40 6.22 -8.53
C SER A 117 -3.27 5.30 -7.31
N TRP A 118 -4.38 5.02 -6.63
CA TRP A 118 -4.41 4.03 -5.54
C TRP A 118 -4.07 2.63 -6.07
N PHE A 119 -4.67 2.23 -7.20
CA PHE A 119 -4.32 0.96 -7.84
C PHE A 119 -2.83 0.86 -8.21
N ILE A 120 -2.22 1.93 -8.73
CA ILE A 120 -0.79 1.97 -9.04
C ILE A 120 0.07 1.84 -7.77
N HIS A 121 -0.35 2.44 -6.64
CA HIS A 121 0.29 2.24 -5.34
C HIS A 121 0.30 0.76 -4.95
N GLU A 122 -0.86 0.10 -4.96
CA GLU A 122 -0.97 -1.33 -4.62
C GLU A 122 -0.21 -2.23 -5.61
N MET A 123 -0.22 -1.90 -6.89
CA MET A 123 0.57 -2.61 -7.91
C MET A 123 2.08 -2.44 -7.70
N THR A 124 2.53 -1.37 -7.04
CA THR A 124 3.93 -1.24 -6.63
C THR A 124 4.29 -2.29 -5.58
N HIS A 125 3.40 -2.55 -4.61
CA HIS A 125 3.59 -3.64 -3.65
C HIS A 125 3.57 -5.03 -4.31
N VAL A 126 2.74 -5.22 -5.34
CA VAL A 126 2.77 -6.43 -6.16
C VAL A 126 4.13 -6.58 -6.85
N TRP A 127 4.65 -5.51 -7.44
CA TRP A 127 5.98 -5.49 -8.07
C TRP A 127 7.10 -5.76 -7.06
N GLN A 128 7.06 -5.14 -5.88
CA GLN A 128 8.02 -5.40 -4.79
C GLN A 128 8.05 -6.88 -4.41
N TYR A 129 6.89 -7.53 -4.40
CA TYR A 129 6.81 -8.97 -4.10
C TYR A 129 7.41 -9.84 -5.22
N PHE A 130 7.01 -9.62 -6.48
CA PHE A 130 7.40 -10.51 -7.58
C PHE A 130 8.76 -10.19 -8.20
N ALA A 131 9.14 -8.93 -8.32
CA ALA A 131 10.35 -8.50 -9.01
C ALA A 131 11.54 -8.29 -8.06
N MET A 132 11.29 -7.93 -6.80
CA MET A 132 12.33 -7.70 -5.80
C MET A 132 12.43 -8.83 -4.76
N ASP A 133 11.58 -9.84 -4.84
CA ASP A 133 11.49 -10.94 -3.84
C ASP A 133 11.35 -10.40 -2.40
N LEU A 134 10.61 -9.29 -2.24
CA LEU A 134 10.44 -8.64 -0.95
C LEU A 134 9.21 -9.16 -0.23
N SER A 135 9.37 -9.58 1.01
CA SER A 135 8.25 -9.82 1.91
C SER A 135 7.60 -8.51 2.33
N VAL A 136 6.67 -7.99 1.50
CA VAL A 136 5.90 -6.76 1.76
C VAL A 136 5.20 -6.85 3.12
N ALA A 137 4.64 -8.01 3.47
CA ALA A 137 4.00 -8.23 4.76
C ALA A 137 4.95 -8.01 5.94
N CYS A 138 6.16 -8.60 5.92
CA CYS A 138 7.13 -8.43 6.99
C CYS A 138 7.63 -6.98 7.11
N ARG A 139 7.80 -6.30 5.97
CA ARG A 139 8.24 -4.89 5.96
C ARG A 139 7.14 -3.95 6.45
N GLY A 140 5.89 -4.22 6.10
CA GLY A 140 4.73 -3.49 6.64
C GLY A 140 4.61 -3.64 8.16
N VAL A 141 4.75 -4.85 8.69
CA VAL A 141 4.78 -5.09 10.15
C VAL A 141 5.93 -4.32 10.80
N ARG A 142 7.13 -4.31 10.20
CA ARG A 142 8.26 -3.53 10.74
C ARG A 142 7.95 -2.03 10.76
N LEU A 143 7.35 -1.48 9.71
CA LEU A 143 6.94 -0.08 9.68
C LEU A 143 5.90 0.24 10.78
N ALA A 144 4.93 -0.65 11.00
CA ALA A 144 3.95 -0.51 12.06
C ALA A 144 4.60 -0.48 13.45
N LEU A 145 5.58 -1.37 13.69
CA LEU A 145 6.28 -1.46 14.98
C LEU A 145 7.11 -0.21 15.34
N ILE A 146 7.57 0.54 14.34
CA ILE A 146 8.29 1.80 14.55
C ILE A 146 7.40 3.04 14.47
N GLY A 147 6.07 2.88 14.53
CA GLY A 147 5.11 3.98 14.50
C GLY A 147 4.87 4.61 13.13
N GLY A 148 5.41 4.04 12.05
CA GLY A 148 5.34 4.63 10.71
C GLY A 148 3.93 4.93 10.21
N TYR A 149 2.93 4.15 10.64
CA TYR A 149 1.52 4.36 10.29
C TYR A 149 0.72 5.16 11.34
N SER A 150 1.35 5.63 12.41
CA SER A 150 0.68 6.38 13.49
C SER A 150 1.29 7.76 13.73
N GLU A 151 2.55 7.94 13.36
CA GLU A 151 3.27 9.22 13.54
C GLU A 151 3.25 10.03 12.26
N GLU A 152 3.07 11.34 12.40
CA GLU A 152 3.06 12.29 11.29
C GLU A 152 4.39 13.07 11.23
N ASP A 153 4.78 13.44 10.02
CA ASP A 153 5.87 14.38 9.78
C ASP A 153 5.42 15.83 10.07
N LYS A 154 6.34 16.78 9.95
CA LYS A 154 6.05 18.22 10.14
C LYS A 154 4.99 18.79 9.21
N SER A 155 4.64 18.09 8.15
CA SER A 155 3.61 18.48 7.18
C SER A 155 2.27 17.79 7.41
N GLY A 156 2.12 17.00 8.48
CA GLY A 156 0.91 16.25 8.81
C GLY A 156 0.71 14.99 7.95
N ARG A 157 1.79 14.46 7.35
CA ARG A 157 1.75 13.19 6.60
C ARG A 157 2.28 12.06 7.46
N LEU A 158 1.64 10.89 7.41
CA LEU A 158 2.13 9.70 8.09
C LEU A 158 3.56 9.36 7.63
N MET A 159 4.46 9.12 8.58
CA MET A 159 5.89 8.91 8.31
C MET A 159 6.16 7.75 7.35
N ALA A 160 5.31 6.72 7.34
CA ALA A 160 5.41 5.62 6.38
C ALA A 160 5.38 6.09 4.93
N TYR A 161 4.62 7.14 4.62
CA TYR A 161 4.39 7.66 3.26
C TYR A 161 5.14 8.96 2.96
N ALA A 162 5.57 9.67 4.01
CA ALA A 162 6.20 10.99 3.86
C ALA A 162 7.58 10.89 3.22
N TYR A 163 7.80 11.65 2.15
CA TYR A 163 9.11 11.85 1.54
C TYR A 163 9.23 13.29 1.02
N ASP A 164 10.46 13.79 0.90
CA ASP A 164 10.78 15.13 0.38
C ASP A 164 12.05 15.09 -0.48
N LEU A 165 11.85 14.97 -1.80
CA LEU A 165 12.95 14.86 -2.76
C LEU A 165 13.69 16.19 -3.03
N LEU A 166 13.18 17.32 -2.52
CA LEU A 166 13.86 18.61 -2.58
C LEU A 166 14.63 18.91 -1.30
N GLY A 167 14.25 18.28 -0.18
CA GLY A 167 14.82 18.47 1.14
C GLY A 167 15.58 17.25 1.65
N ILE A 168 15.06 16.62 2.71
CA ILE A 168 15.75 15.58 3.49
C ILE A 168 16.09 14.32 2.69
N ASP A 169 15.31 14.01 1.65
CA ASP A 169 15.49 12.82 0.81
C ASP A 169 16.20 13.11 -0.51
N LYS A 170 16.74 14.32 -0.66
CA LYS A 170 17.46 14.72 -1.88
C LYS A 170 18.69 13.83 -2.10
N GLY A 171 18.78 13.26 -3.29
CA GLY A 171 19.90 12.41 -3.68
C GLY A 171 19.78 10.94 -3.26
N LYS A 172 18.74 10.54 -2.53
CA LYS A 172 18.46 9.14 -2.27
C LYS A 172 18.12 8.38 -3.56
N GLU A 173 18.51 7.12 -3.61
CA GLU A 173 18.09 6.18 -4.66
C GLU A 173 16.76 5.52 -4.29
N PHE A 174 16.03 4.96 -5.26
CA PHE A 174 14.72 4.34 -5.03
C PHE A 174 14.75 3.25 -3.95
N LYS A 175 15.81 2.46 -3.89
CA LYS A 175 16.00 1.40 -2.90
C LYS A 175 16.16 1.90 -1.44
N ASP A 176 16.52 3.16 -1.25
CA ASP A 176 16.76 3.76 0.08
C ASP A 176 15.46 4.19 0.77
N PHE A 177 14.37 4.22 0.03
CA PHE A 177 13.04 4.50 0.57
C PHE A 177 12.39 3.24 1.14
N ASN A 178 11.54 3.41 2.16
CA ASN A 178 10.73 2.30 2.64
C ASN A 178 9.68 1.88 1.59
N ILE A 179 9.01 0.74 1.81
CA ILE A 179 8.07 0.16 0.83
C ILE A 179 6.90 1.08 0.49
N GLU A 180 6.37 1.83 1.46
CA GLU A 180 5.25 2.75 1.27
C GLU A 180 5.69 4.02 0.55
N GLN A 181 6.85 4.58 0.94
CA GLN A 181 7.43 5.71 0.22
C GLN A 181 7.73 5.36 -1.24
N GLN A 182 8.25 4.16 -1.50
CA GLN A 182 8.46 3.68 -2.88
C GLN A 182 7.13 3.65 -3.65
N ALA A 183 6.07 3.11 -3.04
CA ALA A 183 4.76 3.02 -3.66
C ALA A 183 4.16 4.42 -3.92
N ASP A 184 4.30 5.36 -2.99
CA ASP A 184 3.84 6.74 -3.18
C ASP A 184 4.69 7.52 -4.18
N ILE A 185 6.01 7.29 -4.27
CA ILE A 185 6.86 7.89 -5.31
C ILE A 185 6.38 7.46 -6.70
N VAL A 186 6.07 6.17 -6.90
CA VAL A 186 5.55 5.63 -8.18
C VAL A 186 4.14 6.17 -8.47
N ARG A 187 3.24 6.15 -7.49
CA ARG A 187 1.89 6.71 -7.57
C ARG A 187 1.91 8.18 -7.98
N HIS A 188 2.73 9.00 -7.32
CA HIS A 188 2.82 10.42 -7.61
C HIS A 188 3.46 10.71 -8.97
N TYR A 189 4.44 9.90 -9.40
CA TYR A 189 4.96 9.95 -10.77
C TYR A 189 3.84 9.68 -11.79
N TYR A 190 3.04 8.65 -11.56
CA TYR A 190 1.90 8.31 -12.41
C TYR A 190 0.89 9.47 -12.52
N LEU A 191 0.47 10.04 -11.37
CA LEU A 191 -0.46 11.17 -11.35
C LEU A 191 0.04 12.36 -12.15
N VAL A 192 1.28 12.79 -11.93
CA VAL A 192 1.83 13.94 -12.63
C VAL A 192 2.01 13.65 -14.12
N LYS A 193 2.38 12.43 -14.49
CA LYS A 193 2.63 12.10 -15.91
C LYS A 193 1.35 11.92 -16.72
N TYR A 194 0.35 11.26 -16.16
CA TYR A 194 -0.85 10.86 -16.90
C TYR A 194 -2.11 11.66 -16.54
N HIS A 195 -2.10 12.36 -15.41
CA HIS A 195 -3.23 13.14 -14.89
C HIS A 195 -2.81 14.55 -14.47
N THR A 196 -1.96 15.20 -15.27
CA THR A 196 -1.43 16.56 -14.97
C THR A 196 -2.54 17.57 -14.69
N ALA A 197 -3.60 17.58 -15.51
CA ALA A 197 -4.74 18.48 -15.32
C ALA A 197 -5.44 18.29 -13.97
N TYR A 198 -5.59 17.04 -13.54
CA TYR A 198 -6.13 16.69 -12.23
C TYR A 198 -5.27 17.24 -11.07
N VAL A 199 -3.94 17.10 -11.19
CA VAL A 199 -2.98 17.62 -10.18
C VAL A 199 -3.03 19.14 -10.12
N LEU A 200 -3.01 19.82 -11.28
CA LEU A 200 -3.03 21.28 -11.37
C LEU A 200 -4.34 21.90 -10.86
N ALA A 201 -5.46 21.17 -11.00
CA ALA A 201 -6.76 21.63 -10.49
C ALA A 201 -6.87 21.54 -8.95
N ARG A 202 -5.90 20.95 -8.26
CA ARG A 202 -5.89 20.73 -6.80
C ARG A 202 -4.69 21.37 -6.12
N PRO A 203 -4.84 22.55 -5.49
CA PRO A 203 -3.73 23.24 -4.83
C PRO A 203 -2.95 22.37 -3.83
N THR A 204 -3.63 21.46 -3.14
CA THR A 204 -3.04 20.51 -2.19
C THR A 204 -2.08 19.50 -2.84
N LEU A 205 -2.16 19.31 -4.16
CA LEU A 205 -1.29 18.42 -4.93
C LEU A 205 -0.18 19.14 -5.70
N ASN A 206 -0.13 20.49 -5.68
CA ASN A 206 0.85 21.26 -6.44
C ASN A 206 2.32 20.92 -6.10
N TYR A 207 2.59 20.51 -4.85
CA TYR A 207 3.92 20.06 -4.45
C TYR A 207 4.42 18.86 -5.28
N LEU A 208 3.51 18.05 -5.84
CA LEU A 208 3.88 16.92 -6.69
C LEU A 208 4.55 17.39 -7.99
N MET A 209 4.09 18.52 -8.55
CA MET A 209 4.70 19.10 -9.75
C MET A 209 6.14 19.55 -9.47
N ASN A 210 6.37 20.21 -8.36
CA ASN A 210 7.68 20.75 -7.99
C ASN A 210 8.74 19.65 -7.81
N GLN A 211 8.34 18.46 -7.39
CA GLN A 211 9.24 17.32 -7.15
C GLN A 211 9.38 16.39 -8.37
N GLN A 212 8.68 16.63 -9.48
CA GLN A 212 8.61 15.67 -10.59
C GLN A 212 9.96 15.37 -11.23
N ALA A 213 10.80 16.37 -11.43
CA ALA A 213 12.14 16.18 -12.01
C ALA A 213 12.98 15.22 -11.14
N ASN A 214 12.99 15.45 -9.83
CA ASN A 214 13.72 14.58 -8.89
C ASN A 214 13.10 13.18 -8.81
N ARG A 215 11.77 13.07 -8.91
CA ARG A 215 11.07 11.78 -8.94
C ARG A 215 11.45 10.95 -10.17
N ILE A 216 11.58 11.58 -11.33
CA ILE A 216 12.09 10.91 -12.54
C ILE A 216 13.52 10.40 -12.34
N LEU A 217 14.38 11.18 -11.68
CA LEU A 217 15.76 10.75 -11.37
C LEU A 217 15.78 9.55 -10.43
N VAL A 218 14.97 9.56 -9.37
CA VAL A 218 14.85 8.46 -8.43
C VAL A 218 14.36 7.19 -9.14
N LEU A 219 13.41 7.31 -10.06
CA LEU A 219 12.78 6.20 -10.77
C LEU A 219 13.52 5.78 -12.04
N ARG A 220 14.63 6.40 -12.40
CA ARG A 220 15.30 6.18 -13.71
C ARG A 220 15.61 4.71 -14.02
N ASP A 221 16.02 3.94 -13.01
CA ASP A 221 16.36 2.51 -13.18
C ASP A 221 15.12 1.60 -13.07
N PHE A 222 14.14 2.03 -12.32
CA PHE A 222 12.84 1.37 -12.21
C PHE A 222 12.02 1.48 -13.51
N LEU A 223 12.12 2.61 -14.24
CA LEU A 223 11.36 2.87 -15.48
C LEU A 223 11.99 2.28 -16.74
N LYS A 224 13.21 1.72 -16.68
CA LYS A 224 13.88 1.02 -17.80
C LYS A 224 13.22 -0.31 -18.08
#